data_5b817c380240cbf8b592c2475dd81b32
#
_entry.id   5b817c380240cbf8b592c2475dd81b32
#
_cell.length_a   1.000
_cell.length_b   1.000
_cell.length_c   1.000
_cell.angle_alpha   90.00
_cell.angle_beta   90.00
_cell.angle_gamma   90.00
#
_symmetry.space_group_name_H-M   'P 1'
#
loop_
_entity.id
_entity.type
_entity.pdbx_description
1 polymer ?
#
loop_
_entity_poly.entity_id
_entity_poly.type
_entity_poly.pdbx_seq_one_letter_code
_entity_poly.pdbx_strand_id
1 'polypeptide(L)'
;MTAESYAVLCERLIAVAVAVSCLEYLVRPDFLGDGGLASWSVGRLSRSWKTGPWGGVLDAVLAPSRNRLQLLFRLVAAVVLVLPGDWPVPRTVALAIVVAGALLAQVRSSYGHDGADQMCLIVAGGLLVGRVFSAPEPALWFIACQAGLAYATAGLKKLASPVWRSGAALPGVMSTTIYGQERAYQLVAQRPWLARLGCFTVISFESTFPLALLGSPPLTLLLLGTGFCFHVSNALTMRLNTFFWAFVATYPAIVFVAL
;
A
#
# COMPACT_ATOMS: atom_id res chain seq x y z
N MET A 1 -2.56 -20.58 16.09
CA MET A 1 -3.54 -20.04 15.14
C MET A 1 -3.44 -20.80 13.83
N THR A 2 -4.54 -21.01 13.11
CA THR A 2 -4.54 -21.67 11.79
C THR A 2 -4.18 -20.68 10.67
N ALA A 3 -3.78 -21.19 9.50
CA ALA A 3 -3.53 -20.35 8.30
C ALA A 3 -4.75 -19.47 7.97
N GLU A 4 -5.97 -20.02 8.09
CA GLU A 4 -7.20 -19.25 7.87
C GLU A 4 -7.33 -18.07 8.88
N SER A 5 -6.97 -18.27 10.14
CA SER A 5 -6.98 -17.19 11.14
C SER A 5 -6.03 -16.04 10.76
N TYR A 6 -4.84 -16.37 10.26
CA TYR A 6 -3.86 -15.37 9.79
C TYR A 6 -4.33 -14.67 8.51
N ALA A 7 -4.94 -15.40 7.57
CA ALA A 7 -5.54 -14.82 6.38
C ALA A 7 -6.65 -13.81 6.72
N VAL A 8 -7.53 -14.17 7.66
CA VAL A 8 -8.58 -13.26 8.15
C VAL A 8 -8.00 -12.01 8.82
N LEU A 9 -6.89 -12.13 9.54
CA LEU A 9 -6.20 -10.94 10.09
C LEU A 9 -5.64 -10.04 8.98
N CYS A 10 -5.01 -10.61 7.96
CA CYS A 10 -4.58 -9.84 6.78
C CYS A 10 -5.78 -9.15 6.09
N GLU A 11 -6.93 -9.84 5.94
CA GLU A 11 -8.14 -9.25 5.36
C GLU A 11 -8.65 -8.06 6.16
N ARG A 12 -8.69 -8.15 7.48
CA ARG A 12 -9.14 -7.05 8.34
C ARG A 12 -8.21 -5.85 8.25
N LEU A 13 -6.91 -6.08 8.28
CA LEU A 13 -5.93 -5.00 8.22
C LEU A 13 -5.89 -4.33 6.85
N ILE A 14 -5.97 -5.10 5.74
CA ILE A 14 -6.04 -4.51 4.41
C ILE A 14 -7.35 -3.77 4.17
N ALA A 15 -8.44 -4.22 4.78
CA ALA A 15 -9.71 -3.51 4.75
C ALA A 15 -9.62 -2.13 5.41
N VAL A 16 -8.86 -1.98 6.49
CA VAL A 16 -8.58 -0.67 7.09
C VAL A 16 -7.81 0.22 6.11
N ALA A 17 -6.77 -0.30 5.45
CA ALA A 17 -6.04 0.46 4.43
C ALA A 17 -6.96 0.95 3.30
N VAL A 18 -7.83 0.07 2.81
CA VAL A 18 -8.81 0.39 1.76
C VAL A 18 -9.83 1.43 2.24
N ALA A 19 -10.33 1.30 3.47
CA ALA A 19 -11.26 2.26 4.04
C ALA A 19 -10.63 3.65 4.18
N VAL A 20 -9.40 3.73 4.71
CA VAL A 20 -8.63 4.99 4.81
C VAL A 20 -8.46 5.62 3.44
N SER A 21 -7.99 4.86 2.45
CA SER A 21 -7.84 5.36 1.07
C SER A 21 -9.15 5.88 0.49
N CYS A 22 -10.25 5.12 0.64
CA CYS A 22 -11.56 5.54 0.13
C CYS A 22 -12.05 6.84 0.81
N LEU A 23 -11.89 6.96 2.12
CA LEU A 23 -12.28 8.16 2.86
C LEU A 23 -11.45 9.37 2.47
N GLU A 24 -10.13 9.23 2.29
CA GLU A 24 -9.25 10.31 1.83
C GLU A 24 -9.67 10.85 0.46
N TYR A 25 -10.06 9.98 -0.48
CA TYR A 25 -10.59 10.40 -1.79
C TYR A 25 -12.01 11.00 -1.71
N LEU A 26 -12.88 10.48 -0.85
CA LEU A 26 -14.23 11.01 -0.69
C LEU A 26 -14.24 12.42 -0.07
N VAL A 27 -13.31 12.71 0.83
CA VAL A 27 -13.13 14.05 1.44
C VAL A 27 -12.51 15.04 0.47
N ARG A 28 -11.81 14.58 -0.58
CA ARG A 28 -11.17 15.43 -1.60
C ARG A 28 -11.73 15.14 -3.00
N PRO A 29 -13.01 15.45 -3.26
CA PRO A 29 -13.66 15.10 -4.53
C PRO A 29 -13.01 15.77 -5.75
N ASP A 30 -12.39 16.92 -5.56
CA ASP A 30 -11.74 17.68 -6.64
C ASP A 30 -10.53 16.94 -7.24
N PHE A 31 -9.87 16.08 -6.46
CA PHE A 31 -8.72 15.28 -6.95
C PHE A 31 -9.11 14.34 -8.10
N LEU A 32 -10.32 13.80 -8.06
CA LEU A 32 -10.87 12.86 -9.04
C LEU A 32 -11.79 13.52 -10.07
N GLY A 33 -12.10 14.80 -9.89
CA GLY A 33 -12.89 15.61 -10.80
C GLY A 33 -12.17 15.97 -12.10
N ASP A 34 -12.86 16.62 -13.04
CA ASP A 34 -12.32 16.92 -14.37
C ASP A 34 -11.12 17.89 -14.36
N GLY A 35 -10.96 18.69 -13.32
CA GLY A 35 -9.77 19.55 -13.10
C GLY A 35 -8.71 18.93 -12.19
N GLY A 36 -8.91 17.71 -11.69
CA GLY A 36 -8.02 17.07 -10.73
C GLY A 36 -6.87 16.29 -11.37
N LEU A 37 -5.85 16.03 -10.56
CA LEU A 37 -4.65 15.27 -11.00
C LEU A 37 -4.97 13.85 -11.48
N ALA A 38 -6.01 13.20 -10.95
CA ALA A 38 -6.49 11.88 -11.38
C ALA A 38 -7.73 11.97 -12.27
N SER A 39 -7.88 13.05 -13.02
CA SER A 39 -8.97 13.24 -13.99
C SER A 39 -8.96 12.15 -15.07
N TRP A 40 -10.11 11.53 -15.32
CA TRP A 40 -10.24 10.55 -16.39
C TRP A 40 -10.15 11.19 -17.78
N SER A 41 -10.62 12.42 -17.96
CA SER A 41 -10.51 13.14 -19.23
C SER A 41 -9.05 13.30 -19.71
N VAL A 42 -8.11 13.48 -18.77
CA VAL A 42 -6.66 13.49 -19.04
C VAL A 42 -6.09 12.06 -19.06
N GLY A 43 -6.47 11.24 -18.11
CA GLY A 43 -5.95 9.86 -17.97
C GLY A 43 -6.22 8.98 -19.18
N ARG A 44 -7.37 9.16 -19.85
CA ARG A 44 -7.71 8.43 -21.08
C ARG A 44 -6.75 8.67 -22.24
N LEU A 45 -6.14 9.85 -22.30
CA LEU A 45 -5.21 10.22 -23.37
C LEU A 45 -3.80 9.65 -23.17
N SER A 46 -3.50 9.11 -22.01
CA SER A 46 -2.16 8.62 -21.66
C SER A 46 -1.72 7.39 -22.46
N ARG A 47 -2.66 6.62 -23.02
CA ARG A 47 -2.38 5.39 -23.78
C ARG A 47 -3.45 5.14 -24.83
N SER A 48 -3.04 4.77 -26.04
CA SER A 48 -3.93 4.54 -27.20
C SER A 48 -5.02 3.49 -26.96
N TRP A 49 -4.73 2.42 -26.19
CA TRP A 49 -5.72 1.37 -25.90
C TRP A 49 -6.90 1.87 -25.06
N LYS A 50 -6.73 2.96 -24.30
CA LYS A 50 -7.81 3.58 -23.51
C LYS A 50 -8.85 4.30 -24.37
N THR A 51 -8.47 4.69 -25.60
CA THR A 51 -9.35 5.35 -26.57
C THR A 51 -9.76 4.45 -27.72
N GLY A 52 -9.30 3.18 -27.74
CA GLY A 52 -9.60 2.17 -28.73
C GLY A 52 -11.00 1.54 -28.57
N PRO A 53 -11.21 0.28 -29.01
CA PRO A 53 -12.51 -0.40 -28.95
C PRO A 53 -13.18 -0.44 -27.58
N TRP A 54 -12.36 -0.45 -26.51
CA TRP A 54 -12.81 -0.44 -25.11
C TRP A 54 -13.06 0.97 -24.54
N GLY A 55 -12.74 2.02 -25.32
CA GLY A 55 -12.81 3.42 -24.85
C GLY A 55 -14.18 3.80 -24.31
N GLY A 56 -15.25 3.43 -25.03
CA GLY A 56 -16.62 3.74 -24.58
C GLY A 56 -17.01 3.05 -23.27
N VAL A 57 -16.58 1.81 -23.07
CA VAL A 57 -16.80 1.08 -21.81
C VAL A 57 -16.01 1.73 -20.67
N LEU A 58 -14.75 2.07 -20.90
CA LEU A 58 -13.90 2.73 -19.93
C LEU A 58 -14.44 4.13 -19.57
N ASP A 59 -14.87 4.91 -20.56
CA ASP A 59 -15.52 6.21 -20.34
C ASP A 59 -16.78 6.07 -19.48
N ALA A 60 -17.57 5.03 -19.76
CA ALA A 60 -18.75 4.77 -18.94
C ALA A 60 -18.40 4.37 -17.50
N VAL A 61 -17.42 3.49 -17.29
CA VAL A 61 -17.06 2.97 -15.97
C VAL A 61 -16.27 3.99 -15.15
N LEU A 62 -15.34 4.72 -15.76
CA LEU A 62 -14.40 5.62 -15.09
C LEU A 62 -14.86 7.09 -15.06
N ALA A 63 -16.10 7.37 -15.46
CA ALA A 63 -16.69 8.71 -15.35
C ALA A 63 -16.61 9.23 -13.90
N PRO A 64 -16.42 10.55 -13.68
CA PRO A 64 -16.29 11.14 -12.34
C PRO A 64 -17.46 10.82 -11.41
N SER A 65 -18.69 10.82 -11.94
CA SER A 65 -19.92 10.49 -11.19
C SER A 65 -19.92 9.03 -10.68
N ARG A 66 -19.39 8.10 -11.45
CA ARG A 66 -19.34 6.67 -11.08
C ARG A 66 -18.17 6.35 -10.15
N ASN A 67 -17.15 7.20 -10.14
CA ASN A 67 -16.01 6.99 -9.26
C ASN A 67 -16.40 7.07 -7.77
N ARG A 68 -17.30 7.99 -7.39
CA ARG A 68 -17.83 8.02 -6.02
C ARG A 68 -18.55 6.73 -5.64
N LEU A 69 -19.32 6.17 -6.56
CA LEU A 69 -20.01 4.90 -6.35
C LEU A 69 -19.02 3.74 -6.18
N GLN A 70 -17.95 3.70 -6.98
CA GLN A 70 -16.87 2.71 -6.82
C GLN A 70 -16.19 2.81 -5.46
N LEU A 71 -15.89 4.03 -4.99
CA LEU A 71 -15.32 4.25 -3.65
C LEU A 71 -16.28 3.79 -2.55
N LEU A 72 -17.57 4.04 -2.68
CA LEU A 72 -18.58 3.57 -1.73
C LEU A 72 -18.68 2.04 -1.71
N PHE A 73 -18.68 1.38 -2.87
CA PHE A 73 -18.67 -0.09 -2.92
C PHE A 73 -17.41 -0.67 -2.27
N ARG A 74 -16.24 -0.08 -2.50
CA ARG A 74 -15.00 -0.49 -1.84
C ARG A 74 -15.06 -0.27 -0.34
N LEU A 75 -15.66 0.82 0.12
CA LEU A 75 -15.83 1.11 1.55
C LEU A 75 -16.78 0.11 2.20
N VAL A 76 -17.91 -0.22 1.57
CA VAL A 76 -18.83 -1.26 2.05
C VAL A 76 -18.13 -2.62 2.09
N ALA A 77 -17.37 -2.97 1.05
CA ALA A 77 -16.58 -4.19 1.02
C ALA A 77 -15.54 -4.23 2.17
N ALA A 78 -14.87 -3.11 2.44
CA ALA A 78 -13.94 -3.01 3.57
C ALA A 78 -14.66 -3.23 4.92
N VAL A 79 -15.86 -2.68 5.10
CA VAL A 79 -16.67 -2.92 6.31
C VAL A 79 -16.99 -4.41 6.45
N VAL A 80 -17.42 -5.09 5.38
CA VAL A 80 -17.70 -6.55 5.40
C VAL A 80 -16.47 -7.35 5.83
N LEU A 81 -15.27 -6.99 5.36
CA LEU A 81 -14.04 -7.69 5.72
C LEU A 81 -13.62 -7.48 7.18
N VAL A 82 -13.94 -6.33 7.78
CA VAL A 82 -13.61 -6.03 9.19
C VAL A 82 -14.58 -6.72 10.15
N LEU A 83 -15.85 -6.92 9.77
CA LEU A 83 -16.86 -7.48 10.64
C LEU A 83 -16.47 -8.89 11.15
N PRO A 84 -16.78 -9.21 12.44
CA PRO A 84 -16.58 -10.54 12.98
C PRO A 84 -17.57 -11.53 12.36
N GLY A 85 -17.18 -12.80 12.31
CA GLY A 85 -18.01 -13.88 11.81
C GLY A 85 -17.36 -14.64 10.64
N ASP A 86 -17.85 -15.85 10.44
CA ASP A 86 -17.43 -16.72 9.33
C ASP A 86 -18.44 -16.59 8.19
N TRP A 87 -18.15 -15.71 7.24
CA TRP A 87 -18.98 -15.44 6.07
C TRP A 87 -18.16 -15.62 4.79
N PRO A 88 -17.90 -16.86 4.36
CA PRO A 88 -16.95 -17.11 3.28
C PRO A 88 -17.37 -16.44 1.96
N VAL A 89 -18.64 -16.53 1.55
CA VAL A 89 -19.12 -15.94 0.30
C VAL A 89 -19.10 -14.41 0.34
N PRO A 90 -19.70 -13.71 1.35
CA PRO A 90 -19.60 -12.26 1.45
C PRO A 90 -18.15 -11.73 1.48
N ARG A 91 -17.24 -12.40 2.18
CA ARG A 91 -15.83 -12.00 2.24
C ARG A 91 -15.13 -12.17 0.89
N THR A 92 -15.40 -13.25 0.18
CA THR A 92 -14.86 -13.47 -1.19
C THR A 92 -15.36 -12.39 -2.15
N VAL A 93 -16.65 -12.07 -2.11
CA VAL A 93 -17.23 -10.99 -2.93
C VAL A 93 -16.64 -9.64 -2.55
N ALA A 94 -16.47 -9.36 -1.27
CA ALA A 94 -15.84 -8.11 -0.81
C ALA A 94 -14.39 -7.97 -1.30
N LEU A 95 -13.58 -9.03 -1.21
CA LEU A 95 -12.22 -9.04 -1.78
C LEU A 95 -12.24 -8.81 -3.30
N ALA A 96 -13.16 -9.44 -4.03
CA ALA A 96 -13.30 -9.23 -5.47
C ALA A 96 -13.64 -7.77 -5.81
N ILE A 97 -14.53 -7.13 -5.04
CA ILE A 97 -14.85 -5.69 -5.19
C ILE A 97 -13.61 -4.82 -4.91
N VAL A 98 -12.85 -5.12 -3.86
CA VAL A 98 -11.61 -4.38 -3.53
C VAL A 98 -10.59 -4.51 -4.66
N VAL A 99 -10.34 -5.72 -5.14
CA VAL A 99 -9.38 -5.99 -6.23
C VAL A 99 -9.83 -5.32 -7.53
N ALA A 100 -11.08 -5.49 -7.94
CA ALA A 100 -11.61 -4.85 -9.14
C ALA A 100 -11.52 -3.31 -9.05
N GLY A 101 -11.87 -2.73 -7.92
CA GLY A 101 -11.76 -1.29 -7.70
C GLY A 101 -10.33 -0.79 -7.71
N ALA A 102 -9.36 -1.56 -7.18
CA ALA A 102 -7.94 -1.23 -7.25
C ALA A 102 -7.42 -1.28 -8.70
N LEU A 103 -7.82 -2.29 -9.50
CA LEU A 103 -7.48 -2.39 -10.92
C LEU A 103 -8.06 -1.22 -11.72
N LEU A 104 -9.33 -0.85 -11.47
CA LEU A 104 -9.94 0.31 -12.11
C LEU A 104 -9.22 1.62 -11.75
N ALA A 105 -8.79 1.78 -10.50
CA ALA A 105 -7.99 2.92 -10.10
C ALA A 105 -6.66 2.98 -10.86
N GLN A 106 -5.99 1.83 -11.06
CA GLN A 106 -4.76 1.76 -11.85
C GLN A 106 -4.98 2.15 -13.32
N VAL A 107 -6.08 1.71 -13.93
CA VAL A 107 -6.43 2.11 -15.30
C VAL A 107 -6.69 3.61 -15.39
N ARG A 108 -7.32 4.19 -14.36
CA ARG A 108 -7.65 5.61 -14.30
C ARG A 108 -6.41 6.49 -14.19
N SER A 109 -5.45 6.13 -13.33
CA SER A 109 -4.28 6.96 -13.07
C SER A 109 -3.33 7.03 -14.26
N SER A 110 -2.84 8.23 -14.57
CA SER A 110 -1.78 8.48 -15.57
C SER A 110 -0.40 8.60 -14.93
N TYR A 111 -0.35 8.91 -13.65
CA TYR A 111 0.88 9.24 -12.92
C TYR A 111 1.50 8.07 -12.16
N GLY A 112 0.94 6.86 -12.32
CA GLY A 112 1.35 5.70 -11.55
C GLY A 112 0.67 5.64 -10.17
N HIS A 113 0.95 4.57 -9.47
CA HIS A 113 0.45 4.31 -8.13
C HIS A 113 1.62 4.30 -7.16
N ASP A 114 1.36 4.70 -5.93
CA ASP A 114 2.35 4.58 -4.88
C ASP A 114 2.49 3.12 -4.40
N GLY A 115 3.48 2.88 -3.55
CA GLY A 115 3.72 1.54 -3.01
C GLY A 115 2.56 1.00 -2.15
N ALA A 116 1.73 1.87 -1.58
CA ALA A 116 0.56 1.48 -0.80
C ALA A 116 -0.53 0.89 -1.68
N ASP A 117 -0.86 1.56 -2.80
CA ASP A 117 -1.87 1.06 -3.75
C ASP A 117 -1.46 -0.29 -4.33
N GLN A 118 -0.16 -0.44 -4.68
CA GLN A 118 0.38 -1.70 -5.17
C GLN A 118 0.29 -2.80 -4.10
N MET A 119 0.68 -2.49 -2.87
CA MET A 119 0.63 -3.46 -1.77
C MET A 119 -0.82 -3.84 -1.43
N CYS A 120 -1.76 -2.89 -1.44
CA CYS A 120 -3.19 -3.19 -1.26
C CYS A 120 -3.70 -4.17 -2.32
N LEU A 121 -3.34 -3.97 -3.59
CA LEU A 121 -3.74 -4.88 -4.68
C LEU A 121 -3.10 -6.26 -4.51
N ILE A 122 -1.81 -6.33 -4.16
CA ILE A 122 -1.08 -7.59 -3.96
C ILE A 122 -1.69 -8.39 -2.81
N VAL A 123 -1.92 -7.77 -1.66
CA VAL A 123 -2.48 -8.43 -0.48
C VAL A 123 -3.91 -8.87 -0.75
N ALA A 124 -4.79 -7.97 -1.22
CA ALA A 124 -6.18 -8.32 -1.50
C ALA A 124 -6.30 -9.37 -2.62
N GLY A 125 -5.46 -9.28 -3.65
CA GLY A 125 -5.41 -10.25 -4.75
C GLY A 125 -4.95 -11.63 -4.28
N GLY A 126 -3.90 -11.70 -3.47
CA GLY A 126 -3.41 -12.95 -2.89
C GLY A 126 -4.46 -13.62 -1.99
N LEU A 127 -5.14 -12.82 -1.14
CA LEU A 127 -6.21 -13.31 -0.27
C LEU A 127 -7.44 -13.78 -1.09
N LEU A 128 -7.81 -13.05 -2.15
CA LEU A 128 -8.90 -13.46 -3.04
C LEU A 128 -8.61 -14.81 -3.70
N VAL A 129 -7.41 -14.98 -4.25
CA VAL A 129 -6.98 -16.24 -4.86
C VAL A 129 -6.98 -17.36 -3.80
N GLY A 130 -6.42 -17.10 -2.62
CA GLY A 130 -6.41 -18.05 -1.51
C GLY A 130 -7.82 -18.53 -1.12
N ARG A 131 -8.82 -17.62 -1.10
CA ARG A 131 -10.21 -17.98 -0.82
C ARG A 131 -10.86 -18.78 -1.95
N VAL A 132 -10.70 -18.35 -3.20
CA VAL A 132 -11.29 -19.02 -4.36
C VAL A 132 -10.82 -20.46 -4.48
N PHE A 133 -9.54 -20.70 -4.21
CA PHE A 133 -8.93 -22.03 -4.30
C PHE A 133 -8.85 -22.78 -2.97
N SER A 134 -9.44 -22.24 -1.88
CA SER A 134 -9.34 -22.81 -0.52
C SER A 134 -7.89 -23.06 -0.10
N ALA A 135 -6.99 -22.16 -0.45
CA ALA A 135 -5.55 -22.26 -0.27
C ALA A 135 -4.99 -21.07 0.54
N PRO A 136 -5.35 -20.93 1.84
CA PRO A 136 -4.88 -19.79 2.66
C PRO A 136 -3.37 -19.80 2.88
N GLU A 137 -2.75 -20.97 3.03
CA GLU A 137 -1.32 -21.09 3.28
C GLU A 137 -0.45 -20.57 2.11
N PRO A 138 -0.62 -21.00 0.85
CA PRO A 138 0.07 -20.40 -0.28
C PRO A 138 -0.17 -18.89 -0.43
N ALA A 139 -1.37 -18.40 -0.11
CA ALA A 139 -1.67 -16.98 -0.14
C ALA A 139 -0.84 -16.20 0.89
N LEU A 140 -0.70 -16.71 2.11
CA LEU A 140 0.13 -16.10 3.14
C LEU A 140 1.62 -16.10 2.76
N TRP A 141 2.13 -17.21 2.22
CA TRP A 141 3.49 -17.27 1.67
C TRP A 141 3.72 -16.24 0.58
N PHE A 142 2.78 -16.12 -0.36
CA PHE A 142 2.85 -15.12 -1.42
C PHE A 142 2.92 -13.70 -0.85
N ILE A 143 2.05 -13.36 0.12
CA ILE A 143 2.02 -12.04 0.74
C ILE A 143 3.32 -11.74 1.49
N ALA A 144 3.83 -12.70 2.28
CA ALA A 144 5.06 -12.54 3.04
C ALA A 144 6.27 -12.34 2.12
N CYS A 145 6.39 -13.16 1.05
CA CYS A 145 7.46 -13.01 0.05
C CYS A 145 7.38 -11.68 -0.69
N GLN A 146 6.18 -11.23 -1.06
CA GLN A 146 5.99 -9.93 -1.73
C GLN A 146 6.35 -8.76 -0.81
N ALA A 147 6.02 -8.84 0.48
CA ALA A 147 6.46 -7.84 1.45
C ALA A 147 7.99 -7.79 1.55
N GLY A 148 8.64 -8.94 1.72
CA GLY A 148 10.10 -9.06 1.72
C GLY A 148 10.74 -8.47 0.45
N LEU A 149 10.18 -8.79 -0.72
CA LEU A 149 10.65 -8.28 -2.02
C LEU A 149 10.47 -6.75 -2.12
N ALA A 150 9.34 -6.21 -1.64
CA ALA A 150 9.08 -4.78 -1.65
C ALA A 150 10.12 -4.01 -0.83
N TYR A 151 10.40 -4.44 0.40
CA TYR A 151 11.44 -3.84 1.23
C TYR A 151 12.84 -4.02 0.63
N ALA A 152 13.21 -5.23 0.18
CA ALA A 152 14.52 -5.48 -0.42
C ALA A 152 14.75 -4.58 -1.64
N THR A 153 13.80 -4.49 -2.56
CA THR A 153 13.94 -3.67 -3.76
C THR A 153 14.04 -2.18 -3.42
N ALA A 154 13.26 -1.70 -2.44
CA ALA A 154 13.33 -0.33 -1.96
C ALA A 154 14.68 -0.02 -1.32
N GLY A 155 15.16 -0.89 -0.42
CA GLY A 155 16.44 -0.74 0.28
C GLY A 155 17.63 -0.79 -0.67
N LEU A 156 17.67 -1.78 -1.57
CA LEU A 156 18.75 -1.92 -2.55
C LEU A 156 18.82 -0.75 -3.54
N LYS A 157 17.67 -0.23 -4.00
CA LYS A 157 17.64 0.98 -4.83
C LYS A 157 18.17 2.20 -4.09
N LYS A 158 17.81 2.36 -2.80
CA LYS A 158 18.34 3.43 -1.96
C LYS A 158 19.84 3.25 -1.72
N LEU A 159 20.30 2.03 -1.47
CA LEU A 159 21.72 1.70 -1.32
C LEU A 159 22.52 2.04 -2.57
N ALA A 160 21.99 1.78 -3.76
CA ALA A 160 22.62 2.13 -5.02
C ALA A 160 22.63 3.65 -5.29
N SER A 161 21.73 4.42 -4.68
CA SER A 161 21.56 5.86 -4.94
C SER A 161 22.60 6.71 -4.18
N PRO A 162 23.42 7.52 -4.88
CA PRO A 162 24.33 8.45 -4.24
C PRO A 162 23.64 9.48 -3.34
N VAL A 163 22.42 9.92 -3.72
CA VAL A 163 21.62 10.88 -2.96
C VAL A 163 21.21 10.33 -1.59
N TRP A 164 20.85 9.05 -1.54
CA TRP A 164 20.55 8.36 -0.28
C TRP A 164 21.80 8.15 0.56
N ARG A 165 22.89 7.69 -0.05
CA ARG A 165 24.16 7.43 0.67
C ARG A 165 24.80 8.70 1.24
N SER A 166 24.64 9.83 0.56
CA SER A 166 25.14 11.12 1.06
C SER A 166 24.31 11.71 2.21
N GLY A 167 23.08 11.21 2.39
CA GLY A 167 22.11 11.78 3.35
C GLY A 167 21.24 12.90 2.77
N ALA A 168 21.45 13.31 1.50
CA ALA A 168 20.70 14.41 0.88
C ALA A 168 19.23 14.03 0.57
N ALA A 169 18.90 12.76 0.53
CA ALA A 169 17.54 12.30 0.23
C ALA A 169 16.52 12.77 1.28
N LEU A 170 16.85 12.67 2.56
CA LEU A 170 15.91 12.98 3.63
C LEU A 170 15.53 14.47 3.66
N PRO A 171 16.44 15.45 3.64
CA PRO A 171 16.09 16.86 3.47
C PRO A 171 15.33 17.11 2.17
N GLY A 172 15.72 16.47 1.06
CA GLY A 172 15.03 16.59 -0.22
C GLY A 172 13.56 16.18 -0.14
N VAL A 173 13.25 15.03 0.46
CA VAL A 173 11.88 14.57 0.66
C VAL A 173 11.10 15.50 1.59
N MET A 174 11.69 15.90 2.71
CA MET A 174 11.04 16.76 3.71
C MET A 174 10.82 18.20 3.23
N SER A 175 11.50 18.66 2.17
CA SER A 175 11.27 19.96 1.54
C SER A 175 10.11 19.98 0.54
N THR A 176 9.56 18.81 0.17
CA THR A 176 8.47 18.74 -0.82
C THR A 176 7.14 19.20 -0.23
N THR A 177 6.26 19.79 -1.06
CA THR A 177 4.92 20.21 -0.64
C THR A 177 3.97 19.04 -0.39
N ILE A 178 4.21 17.89 -1.01
CA ILE A 178 3.34 16.71 -0.94
C ILE A 178 3.66 15.88 0.31
N TYR A 179 4.93 15.57 0.54
CA TYR A 179 5.37 14.68 1.61
C TYR A 179 6.12 15.40 2.73
N GLY A 180 6.45 16.66 2.53
CA GLY A 180 7.29 17.40 3.44
C GLY A 180 6.56 17.87 4.70
N GLN A 181 7.35 18.02 5.77
CA GLN A 181 6.95 18.67 7.01
C GLN A 181 8.02 19.68 7.38
N GLU A 182 7.66 20.94 7.53
CA GLU A 182 8.59 22.04 7.76
C GLU A 182 9.49 21.81 8.97
N ARG A 183 8.94 21.35 10.12
CA ARG A 183 9.74 21.07 11.32
C ARG A 183 10.76 19.96 11.11
N ALA A 184 10.37 18.88 10.41
CA ALA A 184 11.26 17.77 10.09
C ALA A 184 12.33 18.23 9.10
N TYR A 185 11.96 19.03 8.09
CA TYR A 185 12.91 19.63 7.15
C TYR A 185 13.97 20.47 7.86
N GLN A 186 13.57 21.43 8.70
CA GLN A 186 14.49 22.29 9.43
C GLN A 186 15.44 21.48 10.30
N LEU A 187 14.93 20.44 10.99
CA LEU A 187 15.73 19.57 11.84
C LEU A 187 16.87 18.88 11.04
N VAL A 188 16.52 18.25 9.90
CA VAL A 188 17.50 17.48 9.12
C VAL A 188 18.38 18.37 8.23
N ALA A 189 17.89 19.53 7.79
CA ALA A 189 18.65 20.50 7.01
C ALA A 189 19.75 21.19 7.86
N GLN A 190 19.45 21.51 9.12
CA GLN A 190 20.41 22.12 10.05
C GLN A 190 21.40 21.09 10.64
N ARG A 191 21.14 19.80 10.53
CA ARG A 191 21.95 18.73 11.11
C ARG A 191 22.27 17.63 10.08
N PRO A 192 23.24 17.84 9.19
CA PRO A 192 23.57 16.90 8.10
C PRO A 192 23.91 15.49 8.59
N TRP A 193 24.50 15.36 9.79
CA TRP A 193 24.77 14.05 10.38
C TRP A 193 23.48 13.27 10.69
N LEU A 194 22.42 13.96 11.15
CA LEU A 194 21.12 13.36 11.44
C LEU A 194 20.41 12.91 10.15
N ALA A 195 20.49 13.72 9.09
CA ALA A 195 19.99 13.36 7.77
C ALA A 195 20.68 12.10 7.23
N ARG A 196 22.03 12.04 7.38
CA ARG A 196 22.81 10.87 6.96
C ARG A 196 22.46 9.65 7.80
N LEU A 197 22.37 9.78 9.11
CA LEU A 197 21.98 8.69 10.01
C LEU A 197 20.58 8.15 9.64
N GLY A 198 19.60 9.04 9.42
CA GLY A 198 18.26 8.64 9.02
C GLY A 198 18.23 7.90 7.69
N CYS A 199 18.96 8.37 6.67
CA CYS A 199 19.09 7.67 5.39
C CYS A 199 19.70 6.28 5.56
N PHE A 200 20.79 6.15 6.33
CA PHE A 200 21.41 4.84 6.57
C PHE A 200 20.51 3.89 7.36
N THR A 201 19.77 4.39 8.35
CA THR A 201 18.79 3.59 9.09
C THR A 201 17.72 3.02 8.16
N VAL A 202 17.17 3.84 7.26
CA VAL A 202 16.17 3.38 6.28
C VAL A 202 16.77 2.35 5.31
N ILE A 203 17.96 2.63 4.74
CA ILE A 203 18.65 1.70 3.84
C ILE A 203 18.89 0.36 4.52
N SER A 204 19.45 0.37 5.73
CA SER A 204 19.79 -0.86 6.47
C SER A 204 18.54 -1.66 6.80
N PHE A 205 17.52 -0.99 7.35
CA PHE A 205 16.24 -1.61 7.70
C PHE A 205 15.58 -2.27 6.47
N GLU A 206 15.38 -1.52 5.39
CA GLU A 206 14.69 -2.05 4.21
C GLU A 206 15.49 -3.17 3.53
N SER A 207 16.83 -3.05 3.45
CA SER A 207 17.67 -4.08 2.84
C SER A 207 17.74 -5.38 3.66
N THR A 208 17.61 -5.29 4.98
CA THR A 208 17.68 -6.46 5.87
C THR A 208 16.31 -7.04 6.22
N PHE A 209 15.22 -6.35 5.91
CA PHE A 209 13.86 -6.80 6.25
C PHE A 209 13.53 -8.23 5.78
N PRO A 210 13.96 -8.72 4.60
CA PRO A 210 13.72 -10.10 4.18
C PRO A 210 14.24 -11.18 5.16
N LEU A 211 15.20 -10.83 6.01
CA LEU A 211 15.70 -11.73 7.06
C LEU A 211 14.62 -12.09 8.09
N ALA A 212 13.51 -11.32 8.15
CA ALA A 212 12.35 -11.65 8.96
C ALA A 212 11.70 -12.99 8.58
N LEU A 213 11.95 -13.49 7.38
CA LEU A 213 11.41 -14.76 6.88
C LEU A 213 12.32 -15.99 7.20
N LEU A 214 13.46 -15.79 7.87
CA LEU A 214 14.41 -16.88 8.17
C LEU A 214 14.03 -17.76 9.37
N GLY A 215 12.84 -17.58 9.95
CA GLY A 215 12.37 -18.44 11.05
C GLY A 215 13.04 -18.20 12.40
N SER A 216 13.61 -17.01 12.62
CA SER A 216 14.16 -16.60 13.92
C SER A 216 13.18 -15.68 14.65
N PRO A 217 12.44 -16.16 15.68
CA PRO A 217 11.42 -15.37 16.35
C PRO A 217 11.90 -13.98 16.84
N PRO A 218 13.06 -13.86 17.54
CA PRO A 218 13.52 -12.56 18.01
C PRO A 218 13.88 -11.61 16.87
N LEU A 219 14.47 -12.12 15.78
CA LEU A 219 14.82 -11.32 14.60
C LEU A 219 13.56 -10.86 13.85
N THR A 220 12.61 -11.78 13.65
CA THR A 220 11.32 -11.45 13.02
C THR A 220 10.60 -10.37 13.80
N LEU A 221 10.45 -10.52 15.11
CA LEU A 221 9.75 -9.53 15.95
C LEU A 221 10.50 -8.18 15.98
N LEU A 222 11.83 -8.19 16.00
CA LEU A 222 12.62 -6.96 15.92
C LEU A 222 12.38 -6.22 14.59
N LEU A 223 12.43 -6.94 13.46
CA LEU A 223 12.23 -6.35 12.14
C LEU A 223 10.78 -5.86 11.93
N LEU A 224 9.79 -6.61 12.41
CA LEU A 224 8.39 -6.16 12.39
C LEU A 224 8.16 -4.93 13.27
N GLY A 225 8.73 -4.91 14.48
CA GLY A 225 8.66 -3.74 15.37
C GLY A 225 9.32 -2.51 14.77
N THR A 226 10.51 -2.67 14.17
CA THR A 226 11.21 -1.59 13.45
C THR A 226 10.38 -1.10 12.27
N GLY A 227 9.80 -2.02 11.49
CA GLY A 227 8.91 -1.69 10.36
C GLY A 227 7.66 -0.95 10.81
N PHE A 228 7.06 -1.35 11.92
CA PHE A 228 5.93 -0.66 12.50
C PHE A 228 6.29 0.79 12.86
N CYS A 229 7.38 1.01 13.59
CA CYS A 229 7.86 2.36 13.94
C CYS A 229 8.20 3.19 12.70
N PHE A 230 8.82 2.58 11.69
CA PHE A 230 9.11 3.23 10.40
C PHE A 230 7.84 3.72 9.71
N HIS A 231 6.81 2.87 9.59
CA HIS A 231 5.57 3.26 8.95
C HIS A 231 4.74 4.25 9.77
N VAL A 232 4.73 4.15 11.11
CA VAL A 232 4.15 5.17 11.98
C VAL A 232 4.83 6.52 11.76
N SER A 233 6.17 6.54 11.70
CA SER A 233 6.92 7.76 11.42
C SER A 233 6.52 8.37 10.08
N ASN A 234 6.42 7.56 9.02
CA ASN A 234 5.98 8.02 7.70
C ASN A 234 4.53 8.54 7.70
N ALA A 235 3.63 7.88 8.43
CA ALA A 235 2.24 8.36 8.55
C ALA A 235 2.17 9.73 9.25
N LEU A 236 2.92 9.91 10.34
CA LEU A 236 2.93 11.15 11.12
C LEU A 236 3.66 12.31 10.42
N THR A 237 4.78 12.02 9.73
CA THR A 237 5.61 13.06 9.11
C THR A 237 5.24 13.36 7.68
N MET A 238 4.84 12.32 6.92
CA MET A 238 4.58 12.41 5.48
C MET A 238 3.10 12.23 5.13
N ARG A 239 2.22 12.02 6.13
CA ARG A 239 0.78 11.77 5.95
C ARG A 239 0.46 10.51 5.11
N LEU A 240 1.35 9.52 5.17
CA LEU A 240 1.21 8.27 4.42
C LEU A 240 0.38 7.23 5.20
N ASN A 241 -0.89 7.57 5.50
CA ASN A 241 -1.76 6.73 6.33
C ASN A 241 -2.07 5.38 5.66
N THR A 242 -2.46 5.39 4.39
CA THR A 242 -2.74 4.16 3.63
C THR A 242 -1.50 3.27 3.55
N PHE A 243 -0.31 3.86 3.40
CA PHE A 243 0.96 3.14 3.35
C PHE A 243 1.24 2.36 4.65
N PHE A 244 1.00 2.99 5.82
CA PHE A 244 1.10 2.33 7.10
C PHE A 244 0.23 1.07 7.17
N TRP A 245 -1.07 1.20 6.90
CA TRP A 245 -2.00 0.08 6.98
C TRP A 245 -1.75 -1.01 5.94
N ALA A 246 -1.37 -0.65 4.71
CA ALA A 246 -1.07 -1.59 3.65
C ALA A 246 0.11 -2.52 4.00
N PHE A 247 1.17 -1.97 4.61
CA PHE A 247 2.32 -2.78 5.03
C PHE A 247 2.07 -3.55 6.33
N VAL A 248 1.39 -2.96 7.31
CA VAL A 248 0.99 -3.68 8.54
C VAL A 248 0.07 -4.87 8.21
N ALA A 249 -0.74 -4.79 7.16
CA ALA A 249 -1.58 -5.90 6.70
C ALA A 249 -0.79 -7.13 6.23
N THR A 250 0.50 -6.99 5.92
CA THR A 250 1.37 -8.12 5.57
C THR A 250 1.95 -8.84 6.79
N TYR A 251 1.92 -8.22 7.98
CA TYR A 251 2.59 -8.76 9.18
C TYR A 251 2.04 -10.10 9.63
N PRO A 252 0.71 -10.36 9.66
CA PRO A 252 0.21 -11.67 10.01
C PRO A 252 0.73 -12.78 9.08
N ALA A 253 0.91 -12.49 7.78
CA ALA A 253 1.48 -13.43 6.82
C ALA A 253 2.96 -13.71 7.12
N ILE A 254 3.74 -12.67 7.46
CA ILE A 254 5.15 -12.83 7.85
C ILE A 254 5.28 -13.65 9.13
N VAL A 255 4.42 -13.37 10.13
CA VAL A 255 4.38 -14.15 11.39
C VAL A 255 4.04 -15.61 11.12
N PHE A 256 3.05 -15.89 10.28
CA PHE A 256 2.68 -17.26 9.89
C PHE A 256 3.83 -18.03 9.25
N VAL A 257 4.60 -17.37 8.38
CA VAL A 257 5.71 -18.00 7.63
C VAL A 257 6.95 -18.20 8.50
N ALA A 258 7.21 -17.28 9.45
CA ALA A 258 8.46 -17.22 10.19
C ALA A 258 8.36 -17.84 11.60
N LEU A 259 7.17 -18.01 12.17
CA LEU A 259 6.96 -18.47 13.55
C LEU A 259 6.02 -19.68 13.63
#